data_c82b985f112043af92ad5a3f2651eb10
#
_entry.id   c82b985f112043af92ad5a3f2651eb10
#
_cell.length_a   1.000
_cell.length_b   1.000
_cell.length_c   1.000
_cell.angle_alpha   90.00
_cell.angle_beta   90.00
_cell.angle_gamma   90.00
#
_symmetry.space_group_name_H-M   'P 1'
#
loop_
_entity.id
_entity.type
_entity.pdbx_description
1 polymer ?
#
loop_
_entity_poly.entity_id
_entity_poly.type
_entity_poly.pdbx_seq_one_letter_code
_entity_poly.pdbx_strand_id
1 'polypeptide(L)'
;MAGVEVNTLNHVRPVLRYGRLTTELLRPNGGPLDIGSVVDLGPTAYAGHAPELEDHYFDPARAMWLFDDDPDDYWGFLNQIAQENLAEIFGPDLEQGEGSYTLDVGEGHASLGCLAPEERPWLYVDHRGTVRMVLEGLGPSVDLSVTDLRLYERDHKTPRRNLVADVQKRLDSGVEAILSVGLTRPWRKQGDTAERHWLQVNNIHLKDDPLWR
;
A
#
# COMPACT_ATOMS: atom_id res chain seq x y z
N MET A 1 -4.01 5.99 -2.23
CA MET A 1 -3.18 5.89 -3.44
C MET A 1 -1.80 6.39 -3.08
N ALA A 2 -0.77 5.75 -3.57
CA ALA A 2 0.63 6.11 -3.36
C ALA A 2 1.39 5.85 -4.64
N GLY A 3 2.48 6.55 -4.84
CA GLY A 3 3.42 6.37 -5.92
C GLY A 3 4.84 6.61 -5.42
N VAL A 4 5.78 6.59 -6.34
CA VAL A 4 7.19 6.88 -6.09
C VAL A 4 7.67 7.87 -7.15
N GLU A 5 8.40 8.88 -6.73
CA GLU A 5 9.01 9.82 -7.66
C GLU A 5 10.19 9.15 -8.38
N VAL A 6 10.11 9.08 -9.71
CA VAL A 6 11.05 8.29 -10.53
C VAL A 6 12.51 8.73 -10.35
N ASN A 7 12.76 10.04 -10.14
CA ASN A 7 14.12 10.57 -10.07
C ASN A 7 14.78 10.41 -8.70
N THR A 8 13.99 10.44 -7.62
CA THR A 8 14.50 10.43 -6.22
C THR A 8 14.25 9.14 -5.50
N LEU A 9 13.36 8.29 -6.03
CA LEU A 9 12.85 7.06 -5.42
C LEU A 9 12.10 7.30 -4.09
N ASN A 10 11.70 8.54 -3.82
CA ASN A 10 10.93 8.87 -2.63
C ASN A 10 9.45 8.51 -2.82
N HIS A 11 8.84 7.96 -1.79
CA HIS A 11 7.40 7.75 -1.78
C HIS A 11 6.67 9.09 -1.86
N VAL A 12 5.59 9.14 -2.64
CA VAL A 12 4.72 10.31 -2.79
C VAL A 12 3.28 9.86 -2.66
N ARG A 13 2.51 10.55 -1.83
CA ARG A 13 1.08 10.36 -1.74
C ARG A 13 0.36 11.62 -2.24
N PRO A 14 -0.19 11.57 -3.45
CA PRO A 14 -1.01 12.67 -3.95
C PRO A 14 -2.29 12.78 -3.13
N VAL A 15 -2.56 13.96 -2.60
CA VAL A 15 -3.73 14.27 -1.79
C VAL A 15 -4.45 15.50 -2.34
N LEU A 16 -5.76 15.57 -2.12
CA LEU A 16 -6.54 16.74 -2.48
C LEU A 16 -6.49 17.76 -1.34
N ARG A 17 -6.49 19.05 -1.69
CA ARG A 17 -6.63 20.12 -0.69
C ARG A 17 -7.98 20.06 0.01
N TYR A 18 -9.02 19.61 -0.71
CA TYR A 18 -10.38 19.43 -0.19
C TYR A 18 -10.96 18.12 -0.73
N GLY A 19 -11.68 17.40 0.12
CA GLY A 19 -12.34 16.14 -0.27
C GLY A 19 -11.44 14.92 -0.21
N ARG A 20 -11.79 13.89 -0.95
CA ARG A 20 -11.11 12.60 -1.02
C ARG A 20 -10.88 12.20 -2.47
N LEU A 21 -9.80 11.47 -2.73
CA LEU A 21 -9.60 10.83 -4.02
C LEU A 21 -10.74 9.82 -4.28
N THR A 22 -11.23 9.82 -5.49
CA THR A 22 -12.28 8.89 -5.93
C THR A 22 -11.72 7.91 -6.96
N THR A 23 -12.43 6.82 -7.18
CA THR A 23 -12.07 5.82 -8.18
C THR A 23 -12.18 6.34 -9.63
N GLU A 24 -12.77 7.51 -9.86
CA GLU A 24 -12.79 8.19 -11.16
C GLU A 24 -11.37 8.54 -11.65
N LEU A 25 -10.41 8.67 -10.74
CA LEU A 25 -9.01 8.91 -11.09
C LEU A 25 -8.27 7.65 -11.56
N LEU A 26 -8.87 6.47 -11.43
CA LEU A 26 -8.29 5.22 -11.92
C LEU A 26 -8.48 5.07 -13.43
N ARG A 27 -7.47 4.51 -14.11
CA ARG A 27 -7.50 4.24 -15.57
C ARG A 27 -8.75 3.49 -16.03
N PRO A 28 -9.22 2.43 -15.38
CA PRO A 28 -10.45 1.74 -15.75
C PRO A 28 -11.70 2.63 -15.77
N ASN A 29 -11.66 3.77 -15.07
CA ASN A 29 -12.75 4.74 -15.00
C ASN A 29 -12.46 6.03 -15.80
N GLY A 30 -11.39 6.04 -16.62
CA GLY A 30 -11.01 7.17 -17.47
C GLY A 30 -10.04 8.17 -16.83
N GLY A 31 -9.57 7.92 -15.61
CA GLY A 31 -8.55 8.73 -14.93
C GLY A 31 -7.11 8.39 -15.38
N PRO A 32 -6.11 9.13 -14.87
CA PRO A 32 -4.71 8.94 -15.27
C PRO A 32 -3.96 7.85 -14.47
N LEU A 33 -4.52 7.35 -13.36
CA LEU A 33 -3.81 6.59 -12.34
C LEU A 33 -4.07 5.08 -12.45
N ASP A 34 -3.00 4.29 -12.48
CA ASP A 34 -3.06 2.82 -12.36
C ASP A 34 -1.76 2.32 -11.72
N ILE A 35 -1.73 1.03 -11.34
CA ILE A 35 -0.51 0.36 -10.89
C ILE A 35 0.41 0.18 -12.10
N GLY A 36 1.71 0.52 -11.92
CA GLY A 36 2.71 0.47 -13.00
C GLY A 36 2.56 1.58 -14.03
N SER A 37 1.70 2.58 -13.79
CA SER A 37 1.63 3.75 -14.68
C SER A 37 2.55 4.87 -14.22
N VAL A 38 3.27 5.48 -15.15
CA VAL A 38 3.99 6.73 -14.95
C VAL A 38 3.06 7.90 -15.25
N VAL A 39 2.92 8.78 -14.28
CA VAL A 39 1.96 9.89 -14.30
C VAL A 39 2.65 11.20 -13.99
N ASP A 40 2.44 12.22 -14.79
CA ASP A 40 2.75 13.59 -14.43
C ASP A 40 1.61 14.18 -13.60
N LEU A 41 1.87 14.49 -12.33
CA LEU A 41 0.89 15.11 -11.43
C LEU A 41 0.71 16.61 -11.66
N GLY A 42 1.55 17.22 -12.52
CA GLY A 42 1.65 18.66 -12.65
C GLY A 42 2.28 19.32 -11.41
N PRO A 43 2.10 20.63 -11.21
CA PRO A 43 2.61 21.31 -10.03
C PRO A 43 2.00 20.78 -8.76
N THR A 44 2.84 20.36 -7.82
CA THR A 44 2.45 19.87 -6.49
C THR A 44 2.89 20.85 -5.40
N ALA A 45 2.26 20.76 -4.22
CA ALA A 45 2.69 21.49 -3.04
C ALA A 45 2.79 20.54 -1.86
N TYR A 46 3.90 20.60 -1.14
CA TYR A 46 4.13 19.78 0.05
C TYR A 46 3.01 20.01 1.09
N ALA A 47 2.51 18.92 1.65
CA ALA A 47 1.42 18.89 2.62
C ALA A 47 1.71 17.94 3.77
N GLY A 48 2.94 17.39 3.84
CA GLY A 48 3.30 16.37 4.81
C GLY A 48 3.41 16.90 6.24
N HIS A 49 3.03 16.05 7.17
CA HIS A 49 3.26 16.16 8.61
C HIS A 49 3.39 14.73 9.16
N ALA A 50 4.12 14.56 10.24
CA ALA A 50 4.42 13.22 10.76
C ALA A 50 3.15 12.40 11.07
N PRO A 51 3.10 11.14 10.67
CA PRO A 51 4.08 10.38 9.86
C PRO A 51 3.91 10.55 8.34
N GLU A 52 2.87 11.27 7.88
CA GLU A 52 2.50 11.37 6.46
C GLU A 52 3.37 12.39 5.70
N LEU A 53 4.71 12.23 5.77
CA LEU A 53 5.66 13.15 5.12
C LEU A 53 5.63 13.08 3.59
N GLU A 54 5.03 12.04 3.03
CA GLU A 54 4.90 11.81 1.58
C GLU A 54 3.73 12.59 0.97
N ASP A 55 2.92 13.29 1.76
CA ASP A 55 1.72 13.98 1.28
C ASP A 55 2.06 15.20 0.44
N HIS A 56 1.50 15.25 -0.77
CA HIS A 56 1.60 16.39 -1.68
C HIS A 56 0.24 16.74 -2.26
N TYR A 57 -0.17 17.98 -2.10
CA TYR A 57 -1.35 18.49 -2.80
C TYR A 57 -1.10 18.52 -4.29
N PHE A 58 -2.07 18.06 -5.07
CA PHE A 58 -2.08 18.15 -6.52
C PHE A 58 -3.46 18.56 -7.03
N ASP A 59 -3.52 18.95 -8.30
CA ASP A 59 -4.76 19.23 -9.01
C ASP A 59 -5.07 18.07 -9.96
N PRO A 60 -6.11 17.25 -9.71
CA PRO A 60 -6.45 16.12 -10.57
C PRO A 60 -6.71 16.49 -12.04
N ALA A 61 -7.15 17.72 -12.31
CA ALA A 61 -7.39 18.21 -13.66
C ALA A 61 -6.09 18.42 -14.46
N ARG A 62 -4.94 18.44 -13.79
CA ARG A 62 -3.61 18.58 -14.39
C ARG A 62 -2.84 17.28 -14.46
N ALA A 63 -3.31 16.24 -13.77
CA ALA A 63 -2.64 14.95 -13.77
C ALA A 63 -2.80 14.28 -15.15
N MET A 64 -1.70 13.83 -15.71
CA MET A 64 -1.67 13.20 -17.03
C MET A 64 -0.94 11.87 -16.96
N TRP A 65 -1.56 10.83 -17.49
CA TRP A 65 -0.89 9.58 -17.78
C TRP A 65 0.14 9.81 -18.89
N LEU A 66 1.35 9.28 -18.72
CA LEU A 66 2.42 9.34 -19.70
C LEU A 66 2.57 8.00 -20.43
N PHE A 67 2.84 6.94 -19.68
CA PHE A 67 2.96 5.57 -20.20
C PHE A 67 2.79 4.55 -19.06
N ASP A 68 2.66 3.29 -19.42
CA ASP A 68 2.68 2.17 -18.48
C ASP A 68 4.06 1.50 -18.58
N ASP A 69 4.65 1.17 -17.45
CA ASP A 69 5.90 0.42 -17.39
C ASP A 69 5.72 -1.01 -17.91
N ASP A 70 6.79 -1.56 -18.46
CA ASP A 70 6.88 -3.00 -18.70
C ASP A 70 6.87 -3.75 -17.35
N PRO A 71 6.25 -4.93 -17.25
CA PRO A 71 6.19 -5.68 -15.99
C PRO A 71 7.56 -5.98 -15.38
N ASP A 72 8.57 -6.28 -16.19
CA ASP A 72 9.92 -6.59 -15.70
C ASP A 72 10.62 -5.32 -15.18
N ASP A 73 10.48 -4.19 -15.88
CA ASP A 73 10.99 -2.89 -15.46
C ASP A 73 10.31 -2.44 -14.18
N TYR A 74 8.99 -2.59 -14.08
CA TYR A 74 8.23 -2.29 -12.87
C TYR A 74 8.65 -3.16 -11.68
N TRP A 75 8.87 -4.47 -11.89
CA TRP A 75 9.39 -5.35 -10.85
C TRP A 75 10.80 -4.94 -10.42
N GLY A 76 11.67 -4.62 -11.38
CA GLY A 76 13.01 -4.08 -11.12
C GLY A 76 12.99 -2.81 -10.29
N PHE A 77 12.05 -1.90 -10.59
CA PHE A 77 11.83 -0.68 -9.83
C PHE A 77 11.36 -0.96 -8.39
N LEU A 78 10.40 -1.86 -8.21
CA LEU A 78 9.93 -2.26 -6.87
C LEU A 78 11.06 -2.83 -6.01
N ASN A 79 11.96 -3.65 -6.59
CA ASN A 79 13.12 -4.18 -5.88
C ASN A 79 14.11 -3.10 -5.42
N GLN A 80 14.22 -1.98 -6.13
CA GLN A 80 15.11 -0.88 -5.73
C GLN A 80 14.62 -0.14 -4.50
N ILE A 81 13.31 -0.13 -4.25
CA ILE A 81 12.68 0.63 -3.16
C ILE A 81 12.20 -0.27 -2.00
N ALA A 82 12.17 -1.58 -2.21
CA ALA A 82 11.74 -2.51 -1.18
C ALA A 82 12.78 -2.64 -0.07
N GLN A 83 12.30 -2.70 1.17
CA GLN A 83 13.09 -2.96 2.37
C GLN A 83 12.77 -4.35 2.90
N GLU A 84 13.68 -4.95 3.64
CA GLU A 84 13.51 -6.30 4.18
C GLU A 84 12.67 -6.34 5.45
N ASN A 85 12.57 -5.22 6.17
CA ASN A 85 11.81 -5.16 7.42
C ASN A 85 11.08 -3.83 7.62
N LEU A 86 10.08 -3.84 8.50
CA LEU A 86 9.24 -2.68 8.78
C LEU A 86 9.98 -1.54 9.50
N ALA A 87 11.02 -1.85 10.27
CA ALA A 87 11.79 -0.84 11.00
C ALA A 87 12.64 0.03 10.06
N GLU A 88 13.09 -0.51 8.93
CA GLU A 88 13.76 0.25 7.88
C GLU A 88 12.81 1.21 7.18
N ILE A 89 11.53 0.83 7.04
CA ILE A 89 10.48 1.65 6.40
C ILE A 89 9.98 2.74 7.34
N PHE A 90 9.54 2.36 8.55
CA PHE A 90 8.77 3.23 9.44
C PHE A 90 9.57 3.74 10.65
N GLY A 91 10.77 3.19 10.88
CA GLY A 91 11.62 3.53 12.02
C GLY A 91 11.23 2.84 13.32
N PRO A 92 11.91 3.22 14.42
CA PRO A 92 11.73 2.59 15.72
C PRO A 92 10.43 2.95 16.43
N ASP A 93 9.74 3.99 15.97
CA ASP A 93 8.49 4.46 16.60
C ASP A 93 7.29 3.56 16.25
N LEU A 94 7.45 2.66 15.25
CA LEU A 94 6.43 1.68 14.90
C LEU A 94 6.34 0.60 15.99
N GLU A 95 5.29 0.67 16.79
CA GLU A 95 5.06 -0.26 17.90
C GLU A 95 4.29 -1.50 17.47
N GLN A 96 4.78 -2.66 17.91
CA GLN A 96 4.05 -3.91 17.75
C GLN A 96 3.09 -4.12 18.93
N GLY A 97 1.79 -4.13 18.64
CA GLY A 97 0.73 -4.52 19.56
C GLY A 97 0.27 -5.96 19.35
N GLU A 98 -0.83 -6.35 19.98
CA GLU A 98 -1.44 -7.67 19.77
C GLU A 98 -1.96 -7.82 18.33
N GLY A 99 -1.21 -8.56 17.50
CA GLY A 99 -1.57 -8.93 16.13
C GLY A 99 -1.55 -7.82 15.11
N SER A 100 -0.98 -6.64 15.42
CA SER A 100 -0.85 -5.52 14.48
C SER A 100 0.30 -4.60 14.86
N TYR A 101 0.66 -3.70 13.95
CA TYR A 101 1.56 -2.59 14.19
C TYR A 101 0.81 -1.28 14.22
N THR A 102 1.23 -0.37 15.10
CA THR A 102 0.65 0.97 15.27
C THR A 102 1.72 2.03 15.43
N LEU A 103 1.34 3.26 15.11
CA LEU A 103 2.13 4.44 15.35
C LEU A 103 1.26 5.52 15.98
N ASP A 104 1.78 6.23 16.98
CA ASP A 104 1.05 7.32 17.62
C ASP A 104 0.96 8.55 16.70
N VAL A 105 -0.08 9.34 16.88
CA VAL A 105 -0.34 10.52 16.03
C VAL A 105 0.75 11.57 16.23
N GLY A 106 1.33 12.01 15.13
CA GLY A 106 2.38 13.03 15.13
C GLY A 106 3.80 12.48 15.30
N GLU A 107 3.95 11.16 15.41
CA GLU A 107 5.23 10.47 15.47
C GLU A 107 5.59 9.81 14.12
N GLY A 108 6.86 9.38 14.01
CA GLY A 108 7.39 8.69 12.85
C GLY A 108 7.82 9.60 11.70
N HIS A 109 8.47 8.98 10.71
CA HIS A 109 9.10 9.68 9.59
C HIS A 109 8.65 9.18 8.22
N ALA A 110 7.78 8.17 8.18
CA ALA A 110 7.18 7.64 6.97
C ALA A 110 5.82 7.02 7.25
N SER A 111 4.93 7.08 6.28
CA SER A 111 3.63 6.40 6.32
C SER A 111 3.40 5.45 5.15
N LEU A 112 4.37 5.33 4.25
CA LEU A 112 4.34 4.47 3.07
C LEU A 112 5.68 3.75 2.90
N GLY A 113 5.66 2.56 2.31
CA GLY A 113 6.85 1.84 1.92
C GLY A 113 6.56 0.59 1.11
N CYS A 114 7.62 -0.05 0.66
CA CYS A 114 7.58 -1.36 0.03
C CYS A 114 8.36 -2.34 0.90
N LEU A 115 7.74 -3.47 1.22
CA LEU A 115 8.33 -4.56 2.00
C LEU A 115 8.54 -5.78 1.11
N ALA A 116 9.77 -6.30 1.08
CA ALA A 116 10.08 -7.61 0.55
C ALA A 116 10.10 -8.60 1.73
N PRO A 117 9.03 -9.33 2.01
CA PRO A 117 8.96 -10.19 3.18
C PRO A 117 9.92 -11.37 3.05
N GLU A 118 10.73 -11.64 4.08
CA GLU A 118 11.64 -12.78 4.13
C GLU A 118 10.90 -14.11 4.13
N GLU A 119 9.84 -14.17 4.95
CA GLU A 119 8.98 -15.34 5.05
C GLU A 119 7.76 -15.19 4.13
N ARG A 120 7.22 -16.32 3.70
CA ARG A 120 6.08 -16.37 2.79
C ARG A 120 4.82 -15.79 3.44
N PRO A 121 4.19 -14.75 2.86
CA PRO A 121 2.94 -14.21 3.38
C PRO A 121 1.78 -15.21 3.25
N TRP A 122 0.85 -15.18 4.19
CA TRP A 122 -0.38 -15.95 4.11
C TRP A 122 -1.59 -15.04 3.94
N LEU A 123 -2.21 -15.09 2.75
CA LEU A 123 -3.36 -14.28 2.35
C LEU A 123 -4.66 -15.08 2.52
N TYR A 124 -5.67 -14.48 3.16
CA TYR A 124 -6.95 -15.15 3.37
C TYR A 124 -8.10 -14.14 3.50
N VAL A 125 -9.34 -14.66 3.52
CA VAL A 125 -10.54 -13.88 3.84
C VAL A 125 -11.03 -14.31 5.21
N ASP A 126 -11.12 -13.38 6.14
CA ASP A 126 -11.58 -13.62 7.49
C ASP A 126 -13.10 -13.91 7.57
N HIS A 127 -13.59 -14.23 8.77
CA HIS A 127 -15.01 -14.51 9.03
C HIS A 127 -15.92 -13.29 8.85
N ARG A 128 -15.36 -12.08 8.81
CA ARG A 128 -16.08 -10.81 8.57
C ARG A 128 -16.10 -10.42 7.10
N GLY A 129 -15.42 -11.18 6.24
CA GLY A 129 -15.30 -10.87 4.82
C GLY A 129 -14.23 -9.83 4.50
N THR A 130 -13.25 -9.64 5.38
CA THR A 130 -12.10 -8.78 5.13
C THR A 130 -10.93 -9.60 4.58
N VAL A 131 -10.23 -9.10 3.57
CA VAL A 131 -8.99 -9.71 3.10
C VAL A 131 -7.89 -9.38 4.10
N ARG A 132 -7.19 -10.41 4.54
CA ARG A 132 -6.15 -10.34 5.57
C ARG A 132 -4.86 -10.98 5.06
N MET A 133 -3.73 -10.52 5.60
CA MET A 133 -2.42 -11.10 5.33
C MET A 133 -1.64 -11.27 6.63
N VAL A 134 -1.20 -12.49 6.89
CA VAL A 134 -0.28 -12.79 7.98
C VAL A 134 1.14 -12.70 7.46
N LEU A 135 1.97 -11.95 8.17
CA LEU A 135 3.41 -11.84 7.95
C LEU A 135 4.13 -12.49 9.14
N GLU A 136 5.04 -13.40 8.84
CA GLU A 136 5.96 -14.03 9.78
C GLU A 136 7.38 -13.50 9.57
N GLY A 137 8.33 -13.85 10.45
CA GLY A 137 9.72 -13.41 10.32
C GLY A 137 10.02 -11.98 10.80
N LEU A 138 9.00 -11.18 11.08
CA LEU A 138 9.12 -9.79 11.59
C LEU A 138 9.14 -9.71 13.13
N GLY A 139 9.30 -10.84 13.82
CA GLY A 139 9.07 -11.03 15.24
C GLY A 139 7.83 -11.90 15.47
N PRO A 140 6.94 -11.62 16.45
CA PRO A 140 5.64 -12.28 16.52
C PRO A 140 4.83 -12.05 15.24
N SER A 141 4.14 -13.08 14.73
CA SER A 141 3.34 -12.97 13.51
C SER A 141 2.30 -11.87 13.62
N VAL A 142 2.12 -11.11 12.56
CA VAL A 142 1.14 -10.02 12.50
C VAL A 142 0.12 -10.29 11.41
N ASP A 143 -1.13 -9.95 11.71
CA ASP A 143 -2.27 -10.14 10.84
C ASP A 143 -2.81 -8.77 10.38
N LEU A 144 -2.52 -8.39 9.15
CA LEU A 144 -2.78 -7.07 8.60
C LEU A 144 -3.99 -7.07 7.68
N SER A 145 -4.73 -5.96 7.67
CA SER A 145 -5.76 -5.73 6.66
C SER A 145 -5.11 -5.50 5.30
N VAL A 146 -5.70 -6.07 4.24
CA VAL A 146 -5.29 -5.83 2.86
C VAL A 146 -6.34 -4.95 2.18
N THR A 147 -5.89 -3.82 1.64
CA THR A 147 -6.77 -2.83 0.98
C THR A 147 -6.55 -2.76 -0.53
N ASP A 148 -5.88 -3.74 -1.11
CA ASP A 148 -5.70 -3.88 -2.56
C ASP A 148 -7.07 -4.02 -3.25
N LEU A 149 -7.47 -2.99 -3.98
CA LEU A 149 -8.79 -2.92 -4.62
C LEU A 149 -9.02 -4.03 -5.64
N ARG A 150 -7.96 -4.64 -6.19
CA ARG A 150 -8.06 -5.75 -7.12
C ARG A 150 -8.66 -7.00 -6.48
N LEU A 151 -8.49 -7.16 -5.17
CA LEU A 151 -9.02 -8.28 -4.37
C LEU A 151 -10.49 -8.12 -3.98
N TYR A 152 -11.10 -7.01 -4.33
CA TYR A 152 -12.50 -6.72 -4.00
C TYR A 152 -13.35 -6.54 -5.27
N GLU A 153 -14.65 -6.77 -5.14
CA GLU A 153 -15.62 -6.44 -6.17
C GLU A 153 -15.72 -4.90 -6.34
N ARG A 154 -16.48 -4.45 -7.32
CA ARG A 154 -16.67 -3.01 -7.62
C ARG A 154 -17.21 -2.19 -6.46
N ASP A 155 -17.82 -2.82 -5.46
CA ASP A 155 -18.29 -2.18 -4.23
C ASP A 155 -17.15 -1.86 -3.23
N HIS A 156 -15.94 -2.34 -3.50
CA HIS A 156 -14.72 -2.22 -2.68
C HIS A 156 -14.88 -2.76 -1.24
N LYS A 157 -15.82 -3.69 -1.06
CA LYS A 157 -16.14 -4.31 0.24
C LYS A 157 -16.24 -5.83 0.16
N THR A 158 -16.83 -6.35 -0.91
CA THR A 158 -17.00 -7.77 -1.12
C THR A 158 -15.71 -8.37 -1.66
N PRO A 159 -15.04 -9.31 -0.95
CA PRO A 159 -13.80 -9.91 -1.44
C PRO A 159 -14.05 -10.84 -2.62
N ARG A 160 -13.18 -10.79 -3.60
CA ARG A 160 -13.12 -11.73 -4.73
C ARG A 160 -12.41 -13.01 -4.28
N ARG A 161 -13.15 -13.88 -3.55
CA ARG A 161 -12.58 -15.06 -2.86
C ARG A 161 -11.76 -15.98 -3.76
N ASN A 162 -12.18 -16.18 -5.01
CA ASN A 162 -11.42 -17.01 -5.94
C ASN A 162 -10.07 -16.37 -6.28
N LEU A 163 -10.05 -15.05 -6.51
CA LEU A 163 -8.81 -14.33 -6.79
C LEU A 163 -7.88 -14.30 -5.57
N VAL A 164 -8.42 -14.11 -4.35
CA VAL A 164 -7.63 -14.23 -3.12
C VAL A 164 -6.99 -15.63 -3.02
N ALA A 165 -7.74 -16.70 -3.32
CA ALA A 165 -7.23 -18.06 -3.32
C ALA A 165 -6.18 -18.30 -4.43
N ASP A 166 -6.35 -17.70 -5.60
CA ASP A 166 -5.37 -17.80 -6.70
C ASP A 166 -4.07 -17.09 -6.36
N VAL A 167 -4.12 -15.87 -5.76
CA VAL A 167 -2.95 -15.17 -5.26
C VAL A 167 -2.24 -15.98 -4.17
N GLN A 168 -2.99 -16.52 -3.20
CA GLN A 168 -2.40 -17.39 -2.16
C GLN A 168 -1.72 -18.61 -2.76
N LYS A 169 -2.32 -19.27 -3.73
CA LYS A 169 -1.71 -20.41 -4.41
C LYS A 169 -0.38 -20.05 -5.11
N ARG A 170 -0.28 -18.85 -5.69
CA ARG A 170 0.98 -18.36 -6.28
C ARG A 170 2.04 -18.15 -5.20
N LEU A 171 1.68 -17.54 -4.08
CA LEU A 171 2.56 -17.40 -2.92
C LEU A 171 3.01 -18.79 -2.40
N ASP A 172 2.09 -19.75 -2.28
CA ASP A 172 2.40 -21.13 -1.84
C ASP A 172 3.35 -21.85 -2.79
N SER A 173 3.31 -21.54 -4.09
CA SER A 173 4.22 -22.10 -5.08
C SER A 173 5.62 -21.48 -5.07
N GLY A 174 5.86 -20.47 -4.22
CA GLY A 174 7.15 -19.81 -4.08
C GLY A 174 7.35 -18.60 -4.98
N VAL A 175 6.27 -18.05 -5.55
CA VAL A 175 6.36 -16.77 -6.28
C VAL A 175 6.75 -15.67 -5.28
N GLU A 176 7.83 -14.94 -5.58
CA GLU A 176 8.28 -13.80 -4.79
C GLU A 176 7.23 -12.69 -4.81
N ALA A 177 7.07 -12.01 -3.67
CA ALA A 177 6.15 -10.89 -3.54
C ALA A 177 6.84 -9.66 -2.95
N ILE A 178 6.45 -8.48 -3.43
CA ILE A 178 6.72 -7.20 -2.79
C ILE A 178 5.37 -6.61 -2.38
N LEU A 179 5.30 -6.12 -1.15
CA LEU A 179 4.09 -5.58 -0.55
C LEU A 179 4.21 -4.05 -0.46
N SER A 180 3.32 -3.31 -1.10
CA SER A 180 3.14 -1.91 -0.73
C SER A 180 2.45 -1.86 0.62
N VAL A 181 3.12 -1.33 1.62
CA VAL A 181 2.61 -1.21 2.98
C VAL A 181 2.39 0.26 3.33
N GLY A 182 1.47 0.52 4.24
CA GLY A 182 1.22 1.89 4.65
C GLY A 182 0.43 2.00 5.94
N LEU A 183 0.53 3.17 6.55
CA LEU A 183 -0.21 3.53 7.74
C LEU A 183 -1.55 4.15 7.35
N THR A 184 -2.61 3.77 8.04
CA THR A 184 -3.93 4.42 7.90
C THR A 184 -3.86 5.87 8.34
N ARG A 185 -4.83 6.69 7.93
CA ARG A 185 -5.12 7.94 8.66
C ARG A 185 -5.48 7.60 10.11
N PRO A 186 -5.20 8.51 11.08
CA PRO A 186 -5.44 8.20 12.48
C PRO A 186 -6.91 7.87 12.72
N TRP A 187 -7.16 6.81 13.46
CA TRP A 187 -8.48 6.46 13.93
C TRP A 187 -8.40 5.65 15.21
N ARG A 188 -9.45 5.73 16.00
CA ARG A 188 -9.57 5.03 17.27
C ARG A 188 -10.34 3.73 17.08
N LYS A 189 -9.67 2.59 17.35
CA LYS A 189 -10.32 1.29 17.40
C LYS A 189 -11.28 1.22 18.59
N GLN A 190 -12.37 0.47 18.43
CA GLN A 190 -13.32 0.29 19.52
C GLN A 190 -12.62 -0.35 20.73
N GLY A 191 -12.65 0.34 21.86
CA GLY A 191 -11.99 -0.08 23.12
C GLY A 191 -10.66 0.62 23.37
N ASP A 192 -10.07 1.31 22.38
CA ASP A 192 -8.84 2.07 22.59
C ASP A 192 -9.12 3.45 23.21
N THR A 193 -8.13 3.97 23.91
CA THR A 193 -8.19 5.29 24.56
C THR A 193 -7.70 6.42 23.65
N ALA A 194 -6.87 6.12 22.65
CA ALA A 194 -6.26 7.07 21.73
C ALA A 194 -6.51 6.73 20.26
N GLU A 195 -6.39 7.73 19.38
CA GLU A 195 -6.28 7.53 17.95
C GLU A 195 -4.85 7.14 17.60
N ARG A 196 -4.70 6.21 16.65
CA ARG A 196 -3.41 5.73 16.15
C ARG A 196 -3.46 5.51 14.65
N HIS A 197 -2.29 5.52 14.02
CA HIS A 197 -2.10 4.99 12.68
C HIS A 197 -1.92 3.47 12.77
N TRP A 198 -2.55 2.74 11.85
CA TRP A 198 -2.53 1.28 11.82
C TRP A 198 -1.85 0.81 10.56
N LEU A 199 -0.92 -0.13 10.68
CA LEU A 199 -0.27 -0.73 9.52
C LEU A 199 -1.26 -1.58 8.72
N GLN A 200 -1.17 -1.49 7.40
CA GLN A 200 -1.95 -2.27 6.44
C GLN A 200 -1.13 -2.59 5.19
N VAL A 201 -1.54 -3.61 4.46
CA VAL A 201 -1.03 -3.91 3.11
C VAL A 201 -1.93 -3.21 2.09
N ASN A 202 -1.35 -2.34 1.27
CA ASN A 202 -2.10 -1.55 0.28
C ASN A 202 -2.18 -2.25 -1.08
N ASN A 203 -1.07 -2.88 -1.52
CA ASN A 203 -1.01 -3.67 -2.75
C ASN A 203 -0.08 -4.86 -2.59
N ILE A 204 -0.33 -5.91 -3.38
CA ILE A 204 0.49 -7.10 -3.48
C ILE A 204 1.04 -7.17 -4.91
N HIS A 205 2.35 -7.16 -5.06
CA HIS A 205 3.02 -7.31 -6.35
C HIS A 205 3.67 -8.69 -6.38
N LEU A 206 3.42 -9.47 -7.42
CA LEU A 206 3.93 -10.83 -7.59
C LEU A 206 4.93 -10.84 -8.76
N LYS A 207 6.08 -11.44 -8.58
CA LYS A 207 7.17 -11.41 -9.57
C LYS A 207 6.78 -11.95 -10.95
N ASP A 208 5.99 -13.00 -10.99
CA ASP A 208 5.53 -13.64 -12.22
C ASP A 208 4.48 -12.84 -13.00
N ASP A 209 3.86 -11.83 -12.36
CA ASP A 209 2.94 -10.87 -12.95
C ASP A 209 2.76 -9.68 -11.99
N PRO A 210 3.69 -8.69 -11.97
CA PRO A 210 3.65 -7.57 -11.02
C PRO A 210 2.44 -6.65 -11.19
N LEU A 211 1.87 -6.64 -12.38
CA LEU A 211 0.73 -5.81 -12.77
C LEU A 211 -0.61 -6.57 -12.82
N TRP A 212 -0.66 -7.78 -12.26
CA TRP A 212 -1.84 -8.66 -12.31
C TRP A 212 -3.17 -7.91 -12.03
N ARG A 213 -4.26 -8.33 -12.68
CA ARG A 213 -5.55 -7.64 -12.69
C ARG A 213 -6.72 -8.56 -12.36
#